data_b1d20c756e563801fdf10abe49c4205f
#
_entry.id   b1d20c756e563801fdf10abe49c4205f
#
_cell.length_a   1.000
_cell.length_b   1.000
_cell.length_c   1.000
_cell.angle_alpha   90.00
_cell.angle_beta   90.00
_cell.angle_gamma   90.00
#
_symmetry.space_group_name_H-M   'P 1'
#
loop_
_entity.id
_entity.type
_entity.pdbx_description
1 polymer ?
#
loop_
_entity_poly.entity_id
_entity_poly.type
_entity_poly.pdbx_seq_one_letter_code
_entity_poly.pdbx_strand_id
1 'polypeptide(L)'
;GMMDTVLNLGMNDEVAKGFAEVTNNPRFVYDSYRRFIQMFADVVMGFPKSSFERLFDKIKEEKNVEFDTDLTAEDLMEVVDIYKQEYKKHAGVDFPQDPKVQLLEAVKAVFRSWNNDRAITYRRLNNIPSSWGTAVNVQEMVYGNRGNTSGTGVAFTRNPATGEKKLYGE
;
A
#
# COMPACT_ATOMS: atom_id res chain seq x y z
N GLY A 1 -5.07 -11.56 4.48
CA GLY A 1 -4.22 -12.72 4.68
C GLY A 1 -3.46 -12.77 5.98
N MET A 2 -2.84 -13.89 6.23
CA MET A 2 -2.02 -14.10 7.42
C MET A 2 -0.75 -13.24 7.39
N MET A 3 -0.11 -13.17 6.23
CA MET A 3 1.15 -12.46 6.00
C MET A 3 0.91 -11.03 5.52
N ASP A 4 1.94 -10.20 5.62
CA ASP A 4 1.89 -8.84 5.06
C ASP A 4 1.97 -8.86 3.54
N THR A 5 1.44 -7.81 2.94
CA THR A 5 1.44 -7.57 1.49
C THR A 5 1.95 -6.16 1.23
N VAL A 6 2.75 -5.98 0.19
CA VAL A 6 3.21 -4.68 -0.27
C VAL A 6 2.69 -4.45 -1.68
N LEU A 7 1.87 -3.42 -1.85
CA LEU A 7 1.26 -3.04 -3.12
C LEU A 7 2.04 -1.91 -3.79
N ASN A 8 1.88 -1.76 -5.11
CA ASN A 8 2.53 -0.73 -5.94
C ASN A 8 4.07 -0.78 -5.89
N LEU A 9 4.65 -1.94 -5.59
CA LEU A 9 6.09 -2.11 -5.54
C LEU A 9 6.72 -1.78 -6.89
N GLY A 10 7.85 -1.09 -6.87
CA GLY A 10 8.54 -0.62 -8.05
C GLY A 10 8.25 0.83 -8.45
N MET A 11 7.26 1.47 -7.80
CA MET A 11 7.01 2.89 -8.02
C MET A 11 8.19 3.73 -7.54
N ASN A 12 8.66 4.61 -8.42
CA ASN A 12 9.69 5.61 -8.18
C ASN A 12 9.40 6.84 -9.06
N ASP A 13 10.24 7.86 -9.01
CA ASP A 13 10.00 9.11 -9.74
C ASP A 13 9.99 8.92 -11.26
N GLU A 14 10.85 8.05 -11.79
CA GLU A 14 10.92 7.74 -13.23
C GLU A 14 9.71 6.93 -13.69
N VAL A 15 9.38 5.86 -12.94
CA VAL A 15 8.23 5.00 -13.23
C VAL A 15 6.93 5.79 -13.15
N ALA A 16 6.78 6.69 -12.16
CA ALA A 16 5.59 7.52 -12.03
C ALA A 16 5.37 8.41 -13.25
N LYS A 17 6.43 9.04 -13.80
CA LYS A 17 6.34 9.84 -15.02
C LYS A 17 5.92 9.01 -16.23
N GLY A 18 6.62 7.90 -16.50
CA GLY A 18 6.29 7.05 -17.64
C GLY A 18 4.92 6.41 -17.53
N PHE A 19 4.50 6.03 -16.32
CA PHE A 19 3.18 5.45 -16.08
C PHE A 19 2.05 6.47 -16.24
N ALA A 20 2.29 7.73 -15.85
CA ALA A 20 1.34 8.82 -16.06
C ALA A 20 1.13 9.10 -17.57
N GLU A 21 2.18 9.03 -18.37
CA GLU A 21 2.10 9.15 -19.84
C GLU A 21 1.31 7.99 -20.46
N VAL A 22 1.65 6.75 -20.11
CA VAL A 22 0.99 5.53 -20.64
C VAL A 22 -0.48 5.46 -20.28
N THR A 23 -0.84 5.85 -19.04
CA THR A 23 -2.22 5.79 -18.57
C THR A 23 -3.05 7.00 -18.93
N ASN A 24 -2.41 8.09 -19.32
CA ASN A 24 -3.02 9.42 -19.47
C ASN A 24 -3.84 9.82 -18.21
N ASN A 25 -3.40 9.37 -17.03
CA ASN A 25 -4.07 9.62 -15.78
C ASN A 25 -3.04 9.86 -14.65
N PRO A 26 -2.38 11.04 -14.63
CA PRO A 26 -1.37 11.34 -13.62
C PRO A 26 -1.92 11.29 -12.19
N ARG A 27 -3.17 11.72 -11.99
CA ARG A 27 -3.82 11.67 -10.67
C ARG A 27 -3.80 10.26 -10.08
N PHE A 28 -4.25 9.26 -10.85
CA PHE A 28 -4.22 7.85 -10.46
C PHE A 28 -2.81 7.36 -10.10
N VAL A 29 -1.82 7.76 -10.91
CA VAL A 29 -0.44 7.31 -10.73
C VAL A 29 0.18 7.90 -9.46
N TYR A 30 0.01 9.20 -9.22
CA TYR A 30 0.57 9.84 -8.03
C TYR A 30 -0.18 9.46 -6.74
N ASP A 31 -1.49 9.16 -6.81
CA ASP A 31 -2.20 8.55 -5.68
C ASP A 31 -1.65 7.15 -5.37
N SER A 32 -1.36 6.35 -6.40
CA SER A 32 -0.73 5.03 -6.21
C SER A 32 0.68 5.15 -5.64
N TYR A 33 1.46 6.15 -6.06
CA TYR A 33 2.81 6.37 -5.57
C TYR A 33 2.83 6.82 -4.11
N ARG A 34 2.00 7.80 -3.72
CA ARG A 34 1.90 8.21 -2.32
C ARG A 34 1.51 7.05 -1.40
N ARG A 35 0.55 6.20 -1.85
CA ARG A 35 0.12 5.00 -1.11
C ARG A 35 1.25 4.00 -0.97
N PHE A 36 2.08 3.85 -2.00
CA PHE A 36 3.25 2.99 -1.94
C PHE A 36 4.28 3.48 -0.91
N ILE A 37 4.61 4.78 -0.92
CA ILE A 37 5.55 5.34 0.06
C ILE A 37 5.05 5.11 1.49
N GLN A 38 3.77 5.39 1.75
CA GLN A 38 3.16 5.17 3.06
C GLN A 38 3.20 3.69 3.46
N MET A 39 2.82 2.78 2.56
CA MET A 39 2.83 1.35 2.82
C MET A 39 4.25 0.80 3.02
N PHE A 40 5.21 1.27 2.24
CA PHE A 40 6.61 0.88 2.39
C PHE A 40 7.17 1.37 3.73
N ALA A 41 6.85 2.59 4.12
CA ALA A 41 7.25 3.15 5.41
C ALA A 41 6.65 2.35 6.59
N ASP A 42 5.38 2.01 6.55
CA ASP A 42 4.69 1.28 7.61
C ASP A 42 5.06 -0.21 7.61
N VAL A 43 4.80 -0.92 6.52
CA VAL A 43 4.92 -2.39 6.46
C VAL A 43 6.38 -2.84 6.37
N VAL A 44 7.19 -2.15 5.56
CA VAL A 44 8.59 -2.57 5.31
C VAL A 44 9.53 -2.04 6.39
N MET A 45 9.39 -0.77 6.74
CA MET A 45 10.30 -0.08 7.67
C MET A 45 9.79 -0.05 9.11
N GLY A 46 8.49 -0.27 9.34
CA GLY A 46 7.88 -0.21 10.67
C GLY A 46 7.70 1.20 11.22
N PHE A 47 7.63 2.22 10.34
CA PHE A 47 7.40 3.59 10.76
C PHE A 47 5.93 3.83 11.09
N PRO A 48 5.60 4.79 11.98
CA PRO A 48 4.22 5.05 12.36
C PRO A 48 3.37 5.54 11.18
N LYS A 49 2.40 4.75 10.76
CA LYS A 49 1.43 5.11 9.71
C LYS A 49 0.75 6.46 9.98
N SER A 50 0.45 6.73 11.26
CA SER A 50 -0.19 7.97 11.71
C SER A 50 0.59 9.25 11.37
N SER A 51 1.90 9.17 11.16
CA SER A 51 2.71 10.33 10.75
C SER A 51 2.34 10.76 9.33
N PHE A 52 2.16 9.80 8.44
CA PHE A 52 1.76 10.03 7.04
C PHE A 52 0.29 10.44 6.93
N GLU A 53 -0.60 9.81 7.70
CA GLU A 53 -2.02 10.15 7.72
C GLU A 53 -2.25 11.60 8.16
N ARG A 54 -1.60 12.05 9.23
CA ARG A 54 -1.70 13.44 9.69
C ARG A 54 -1.21 14.45 8.65
N LEU A 55 -0.12 14.12 7.92
CA LEU A 55 0.35 14.99 6.83
C LEU A 55 -0.65 15.06 5.70
N PHE A 56 -1.27 13.96 5.36
CA PHE A 56 -2.30 13.91 4.31
C PHE A 56 -3.56 14.70 4.70
N ASP A 57 -4.03 14.53 5.93
CA ASP A 57 -5.19 15.28 6.43
C ASP A 57 -4.91 16.78 6.45
N LYS A 58 -3.72 17.19 6.88
CA LYS A 58 -3.29 18.59 6.85
C LYS A 58 -3.33 19.18 5.42
N ILE A 59 -2.84 18.43 4.43
CA ILE A 59 -2.88 18.88 3.03
C ILE A 59 -4.33 19.02 2.55
N LYS A 60 -5.22 18.08 2.88
CA LYS A 60 -6.65 18.20 2.56
C LYS A 60 -7.28 19.46 3.19
N GLU A 61 -6.96 19.75 4.43
CA GLU A 61 -7.40 20.98 5.10
C GLU A 61 -6.87 22.22 4.40
N GLU A 62 -5.58 22.28 4.06
CA GLU A 62 -4.96 23.42 3.36
C GLU A 62 -5.54 23.63 1.95
N LYS A 63 -5.90 22.55 1.26
CA LYS A 63 -6.56 22.59 -0.06
C LYS A 63 -8.07 22.76 0.02
N ASN A 64 -8.65 22.74 1.24
CA ASN A 64 -10.09 22.84 1.50
C ASN A 64 -10.91 21.77 0.74
N VAL A 65 -10.44 20.50 0.77
CA VAL A 65 -11.10 19.34 0.16
C VAL A 65 -11.50 18.32 1.24
N GLU A 66 -12.65 17.66 1.05
CA GLU A 66 -13.17 16.67 1.98
C GLU A 66 -12.69 15.26 1.64
N PHE A 67 -12.76 14.89 0.36
CA PHE A 67 -12.43 13.54 -0.08
C PHE A 67 -11.05 13.47 -0.74
N ASP A 68 -10.38 12.33 -0.59
CA ASP A 68 -9.11 12.04 -1.29
C ASP A 68 -9.24 12.19 -2.82
N THR A 69 -10.44 11.92 -3.34
CA THR A 69 -10.78 12.02 -4.76
C THR A 69 -10.79 13.45 -5.30
N ASP A 70 -10.89 14.43 -4.43
CA ASP A 70 -10.97 15.85 -4.81
C ASP A 70 -9.58 16.48 -5.03
N LEU A 71 -8.52 15.80 -4.55
CA LEU A 71 -7.14 16.23 -4.78
C LEU A 71 -6.75 16.06 -6.26
N THR A 72 -6.12 17.08 -6.80
CA THR A 72 -5.59 17.08 -8.17
C THR A 72 -4.33 16.22 -8.32
N ALA A 73 -3.85 16.06 -9.54
CA ALA A 73 -2.58 15.39 -9.80
C ALA A 73 -1.41 16.17 -9.19
N GLU A 74 -1.44 17.49 -9.29
CA GLU A 74 -0.43 18.41 -8.75
C GLU A 74 -0.38 18.34 -7.22
N ASP A 75 -1.55 18.32 -6.56
CA ASP A 75 -1.64 18.15 -5.11
C ASP A 75 -1.03 16.81 -4.67
N LEU A 76 -1.29 15.73 -5.41
CA LEU A 76 -0.75 14.41 -5.12
C LEU A 76 0.77 14.31 -5.39
N MET A 77 1.30 15.08 -6.36
CA MET A 77 2.75 15.22 -6.53
C MET A 77 3.39 15.89 -5.29
N GLU A 78 2.76 16.95 -4.79
CA GLU A 78 3.19 17.62 -3.56
C GLU A 78 3.16 16.65 -2.36
N VAL A 79 2.10 15.84 -2.23
CA VAL A 79 2.00 14.79 -1.20
C VAL A 79 3.15 13.78 -1.31
N VAL A 80 3.49 13.33 -2.52
CA VAL A 80 4.61 12.40 -2.74
C VAL A 80 5.92 12.98 -2.23
N ASP A 81 6.19 14.26 -2.50
CA ASP A 81 7.42 14.93 -2.04
C ASP A 81 7.44 15.08 -0.53
N ILE A 82 6.33 15.47 0.09
CA ILE A 82 6.18 15.55 1.55
C ILE A 82 6.38 14.17 2.19
N TYR A 83 5.82 13.11 1.61
CA TYR A 83 5.97 11.74 2.10
C TYR A 83 7.42 11.23 1.99
N LYS A 84 8.14 11.58 0.91
CA LYS A 84 9.58 11.28 0.80
C LYS A 84 10.40 11.99 1.88
N GLN A 85 10.04 13.23 2.22
CA GLN A 85 10.68 13.98 3.29
C GLN A 85 10.40 13.35 4.67
N GLU A 86 9.14 12.97 4.94
CA GLU A 86 8.78 12.29 6.19
C GLU A 86 9.47 10.92 6.30
N TYR A 87 9.54 10.17 5.20
CA TYR A 87 10.32 8.94 5.15
C TYR A 87 11.79 9.18 5.52
N LYS A 88 12.43 10.17 4.90
CA LYS A 88 13.83 10.54 5.19
C LYS A 88 14.05 10.94 6.64
N LYS A 89 13.10 11.64 7.24
CA LYS A 89 13.15 12.06 8.64
C LYS A 89 13.17 10.84 9.58
N HIS A 90 12.42 9.79 9.28
CA HIS A 90 12.40 8.56 10.07
C HIS A 90 13.57 7.63 9.75
N ALA A 91 13.94 7.48 8.49
CA ALA A 91 14.95 6.53 8.01
C ALA A 91 16.37 7.08 8.08
N GLY A 92 16.55 8.41 8.08
CA GLY A 92 17.86 9.06 7.93
C GLY A 92 18.45 9.00 6.51
N VAL A 93 17.75 8.35 5.58
CA VAL A 93 18.12 8.20 4.17
C VAL A 93 16.93 8.46 3.27
N ASP A 94 17.19 8.76 2.00
CA ASP A 94 16.13 9.01 1.02
C ASP A 94 15.29 7.75 0.75
N PHE A 95 14.03 7.95 0.32
CA PHE A 95 13.17 6.87 -0.14
C PHE A 95 13.81 6.15 -1.33
N PRO A 96 13.96 4.81 -1.29
CA PRO A 96 14.69 4.06 -2.31
C PRO A 96 14.04 4.19 -3.68
N GLN A 97 14.82 4.66 -4.66
CA GLN A 97 14.39 4.80 -6.05
C GLN A 97 14.75 3.56 -6.91
N ASP A 98 15.63 2.68 -6.44
CA ASP A 98 15.92 1.41 -7.12
C ASP A 98 14.86 0.36 -6.81
N PRO A 99 14.10 -0.12 -7.83
CA PRO A 99 13.06 -1.13 -7.64
C PRO A 99 13.58 -2.47 -7.06
N LYS A 100 14.84 -2.80 -7.30
CA LYS A 100 15.45 -4.03 -6.76
C LYS A 100 15.71 -3.90 -5.25
N VAL A 101 16.12 -2.73 -4.80
CA VAL A 101 16.26 -2.43 -3.37
C VAL A 101 14.90 -2.48 -2.69
N GLN A 102 13.88 -1.85 -3.28
CA GLN A 102 12.50 -1.91 -2.78
C GLN A 102 12.00 -3.35 -2.67
N LEU A 103 12.21 -4.15 -3.72
CA LEU A 103 11.80 -5.56 -3.75
C LEU A 103 12.47 -6.37 -2.65
N LEU A 104 13.78 -6.24 -2.48
CA LEU A 104 14.52 -6.99 -1.48
C LEU A 104 14.05 -6.66 -0.05
N GLU A 105 13.84 -5.39 0.25
CA GLU A 105 13.35 -4.97 1.56
C GLU A 105 11.89 -5.44 1.80
N ALA A 106 11.03 -5.39 0.78
CA ALA A 106 9.67 -5.92 0.85
C ALA A 106 9.65 -7.43 1.10
N VAL A 107 10.50 -8.21 0.41
CA VAL A 107 10.65 -9.66 0.62
C VAL A 107 11.06 -9.94 2.07
N LYS A 108 12.05 -9.22 2.60
CA LYS A 108 12.46 -9.34 4.01
C LYS A 108 11.31 -9.02 4.97
N ALA A 109 10.50 -8.00 4.66
CA ALA A 109 9.34 -7.64 5.48
C ALA A 109 8.29 -8.75 5.50
N VAL A 110 7.98 -9.35 4.36
CA VAL A 110 7.05 -10.48 4.28
C VAL A 110 7.57 -11.67 5.10
N PHE A 111 8.85 -12.00 5.03
CA PHE A 111 9.43 -13.04 5.88
C PHE A 111 9.34 -12.70 7.37
N ARG A 112 9.62 -11.46 7.76
CA ARG A 112 9.46 -11.01 9.16
C ARG A 112 8.02 -11.14 9.64
N SER A 113 7.04 -10.88 8.78
CA SER A 113 5.61 -10.93 9.12
C SER A 113 5.12 -12.33 9.52
N TRP A 114 5.88 -13.40 9.26
CA TRP A 114 5.64 -14.73 9.82
C TRP A 114 5.55 -14.73 11.34
N ASN A 115 6.28 -13.82 12.00
CA ASN A 115 6.33 -13.70 13.45
C ASN A 115 5.45 -12.56 14.02
N ASN A 116 4.60 -11.95 13.21
CA ASN A 116 3.61 -10.99 13.69
C ASN A 116 2.52 -11.70 14.51
N ASP A 117 1.93 -11.04 15.50
CA ASP A 117 0.93 -11.58 16.40
C ASP A 117 -0.27 -12.17 15.65
N ARG A 118 -0.71 -11.51 14.59
CA ARG A 118 -1.77 -11.99 13.68
C ARG A 118 -1.39 -13.35 13.07
N ALA A 119 -0.18 -13.47 12.54
CA ALA A 119 0.29 -14.69 11.90
C ALA A 119 0.49 -15.83 12.92
N ILE A 120 1.03 -15.52 14.09
CA ILE A 120 1.17 -16.49 15.20
C ILE A 120 -0.19 -17.00 15.64
N THR A 121 -1.15 -16.10 15.84
CA THR A 121 -2.51 -16.47 16.25
C THR A 121 -3.20 -17.33 15.20
N TYR A 122 -3.09 -16.95 13.91
CA TYR A 122 -3.67 -17.73 12.82
C TYR A 122 -3.08 -19.15 12.76
N ARG A 123 -1.76 -19.29 12.86
CA ARG A 123 -1.10 -20.60 12.87
C ARG A 123 -1.58 -21.47 14.02
N ARG A 124 -1.69 -20.90 15.21
CA ARG A 124 -2.18 -21.61 16.40
C ARG A 124 -3.60 -22.13 16.19
N LEU A 125 -4.50 -21.30 15.66
CA LEU A 125 -5.90 -21.66 15.41
C LEU A 125 -6.07 -22.71 14.31
N ASN A 126 -5.14 -22.77 13.36
CA ASN A 126 -5.21 -23.68 12.20
C ASN A 126 -4.20 -24.84 12.30
N ASN A 127 -3.55 -25.06 13.45
CA ASN A 127 -2.58 -26.14 13.68
C ASN A 127 -1.44 -26.14 12.65
N ILE A 128 -0.95 -24.96 12.24
CA ILE A 128 0.17 -24.80 11.31
C ILE A 128 1.47 -24.75 12.11
N PRO A 129 2.42 -25.68 11.88
CA PRO A 129 3.71 -25.69 12.57
C PRO A 129 4.52 -24.41 12.33
N SER A 130 5.05 -23.82 13.39
CA SER A 130 5.88 -22.61 13.27
C SER A 130 7.20 -22.85 12.53
N SER A 131 7.63 -24.11 12.44
CA SER A 131 8.85 -24.54 11.73
C SER A 131 8.74 -24.53 10.21
N TRP A 132 7.53 -24.37 9.65
CA TRP A 132 7.35 -24.40 8.19
C TRP A 132 7.93 -23.15 7.50
N GLY A 133 7.84 -22.01 8.15
CA GLY A 133 8.16 -20.72 7.50
C GLY A 133 7.14 -20.32 6.44
N THR A 134 7.53 -19.40 5.57
CA THR A 134 6.66 -18.87 4.51
C THR A 134 7.42 -18.68 3.20
N ALA A 135 6.67 -18.49 2.11
CA ALA A 135 7.18 -18.09 0.82
C ALA A 135 6.65 -16.70 0.44
N VAL A 136 7.27 -16.08 -0.55
CA VAL A 136 6.86 -14.77 -1.10
C VAL A 136 6.56 -14.95 -2.58
N ASN A 137 5.38 -14.44 -2.99
CA ASN A 137 5.04 -14.32 -4.40
C ASN A 137 5.19 -12.86 -4.83
N VAL A 138 5.86 -12.64 -5.95
CA VAL A 138 5.89 -11.34 -6.64
C VAL A 138 4.99 -11.45 -7.84
N GLN A 139 3.92 -10.65 -7.85
CA GLN A 139 2.86 -10.75 -8.86
C GLN A 139 2.62 -9.38 -9.49
N GLU A 140 2.44 -9.35 -10.80
CA GLU A 140 2.02 -8.17 -11.52
C GLU A 140 0.69 -7.64 -10.96
N MET A 141 0.62 -6.33 -10.71
CA MET A 141 -0.59 -5.69 -10.25
C MET A 141 -1.52 -5.31 -11.40
N VAL A 142 -2.82 -5.52 -11.16
CA VAL A 142 -3.90 -4.91 -11.92
C VAL A 142 -4.60 -3.87 -11.06
N TYR A 143 -5.14 -2.83 -11.68
CA TYR A 143 -5.66 -1.66 -10.99
C TYR A 143 -7.17 -1.50 -11.21
N GLY A 144 -7.95 -1.67 -10.15
CA GLY A 144 -9.39 -1.47 -10.17
C GLY A 144 -9.83 -0.01 -10.16
N ASN A 145 -8.89 0.93 -9.92
CA ASN A 145 -9.11 2.37 -9.86
C ASN A 145 -8.47 3.15 -11.02
N ARG A 146 -8.15 2.48 -12.12
CA ARG A 146 -7.49 3.11 -13.29
C ARG A 146 -8.44 4.04 -14.06
N GLY A 147 -9.73 3.82 -14.00
CA GLY A 147 -10.74 4.63 -14.68
C GLY A 147 -12.11 3.93 -14.73
N ASN A 148 -13.05 4.50 -15.45
CA ASN A 148 -14.46 4.03 -15.49
C ASN A 148 -14.66 2.62 -16.10
N THR A 149 -13.64 2.06 -16.73
CA THR A 149 -13.65 0.70 -17.29
C THR A 149 -12.97 -0.33 -16.38
N SER A 150 -12.53 0.10 -15.20
CA SER A 150 -11.87 -0.74 -14.22
C SER A 150 -12.71 -0.80 -12.96
N GLY A 151 -12.64 -1.91 -12.23
CA GLY A 151 -13.33 -2.07 -10.96
C GLY A 151 -12.59 -3.04 -10.05
N THR A 152 -12.81 -2.89 -8.77
CA THR A 152 -12.38 -3.82 -7.74
C THR A 152 -13.48 -3.97 -6.71
N GLY A 153 -13.53 -5.11 -6.07
CA GLY A 153 -14.53 -5.38 -5.05
C GLY A 153 -14.10 -6.53 -4.14
N VAL A 154 -14.83 -6.68 -3.05
CA VAL A 154 -14.67 -7.78 -2.11
C VAL A 154 -15.97 -8.57 -2.06
N ALA A 155 -15.88 -9.88 -2.19
CA ALA A 155 -17.03 -10.76 -2.14
C ALA A 155 -16.81 -11.89 -1.12
N PHE A 156 -17.86 -12.21 -0.39
CA PHE A 156 -17.90 -13.28 0.61
C PHE A 156 -19.00 -14.28 0.25
N THR A 157 -18.72 -15.56 0.43
CA THR A 157 -19.70 -16.64 0.26
C THR A 157 -20.72 -16.72 1.41
N ARG A 158 -20.45 -15.99 2.49
CA ARG A 158 -21.31 -15.80 3.66
C ARG A 158 -21.26 -14.36 4.11
N ASN A 159 -22.35 -13.88 4.70
CA ASN A 159 -22.35 -12.59 5.38
C ASN A 159 -21.37 -12.64 6.57
N PRO A 160 -20.32 -11.80 6.60
CA PRO A 160 -19.30 -11.84 7.65
C PRO A 160 -19.84 -11.42 9.03
N ALA A 161 -20.92 -10.66 9.09
CA ALA A 161 -21.51 -10.21 10.35
C ALA A 161 -22.48 -11.23 10.96
N THR A 162 -23.26 -11.96 10.13
CA THR A 162 -24.33 -12.85 10.60
C THR A 162 -24.02 -14.34 10.41
N GLY A 163 -23.06 -14.70 9.56
CA GLY A 163 -22.76 -16.08 9.16
C GLY A 163 -23.76 -16.69 8.17
N GLU A 164 -24.81 -15.96 7.77
CA GLU A 164 -25.80 -16.42 6.81
C GLU A 164 -25.15 -16.82 5.48
N LYS A 165 -25.55 -17.99 4.92
CA LYS A 165 -25.05 -18.45 3.62
C LYS A 165 -25.72 -17.70 2.48
N LYS A 166 -25.22 -16.48 2.25
CA LYS A 166 -25.67 -15.58 1.19
C LYS A 166 -24.45 -14.85 0.61
N LEU A 167 -24.42 -14.67 -0.70
CA LEU A 167 -23.40 -13.84 -1.33
C LEU A 167 -23.51 -12.42 -0.78
N TYR A 168 -22.42 -11.91 -0.26
CA TYR A 168 -22.29 -10.57 0.30
C TYR A 168 -21.04 -9.91 -0.26
N GLY A 169 -21.11 -8.62 -0.58
CA GLY A 169 -19.96 -7.91 -1.14
C GLY A 169 -20.23 -6.44 -1.42
N GLU A 170 -19.18 -5.74 -1.73
CA GLU A 170 -19.13 -4.34 -2.10
C GLU A 170 -18.12 -4.10 -3.23
#